data_bc68426fbb31b4a67b10778bdb721680
#
_entry.id   bc68426fbb31b4a67b10778bdb721680
#
_cell.length_a   1.000
_cell.length_b   1.000
_cell.length_c   1.000
_cell.angle_alpha   90.00
_cell.angle_beta   90.00
_cell.angle_gamma   90.00
#
_symmetry.space_group_name_H-M   'P 1'
#
loop_
_entity.id
_entity.type
_entity.pdbx_description
1 polymer ?
#
loop_
_entity_poly.entity_id
_entity_poly.type
_entity_poly.pdbx_seq_one_letter_code
_entity_poly.pdbx_strand_id
1 'polypeptide(L)'
;MGKSKQNFEYIDLFSGCGGLALGMHLAGWKAHFAIEKNPDAFETLRYNLIEREEHFIWPEWFPLSTHDINEVLISHGKELKKLSGKVMLVAGGPPCQGFSMAGRRKEDDVRNSLIDSYLRFVDLVAPDSLLFENVKGFTQPFNNCAENNQGKNYSKYILEELRSRGYLVEAKMLDFSMYGVPQRRVRFILFASKTITPEVFFTTLSSNVKAFVQSRKIPRRVSLKSAISDLERVHGQQACLDSPGFMSGQYGSPKTSYQRYCRNGARKGLVPNSHRFARHRDNTVTRFQELLEMGVRDQNISRLLGEQYNIKKNCFSVLSANLPSPTLTSNPDDHIHYCEPRTLTVREYARIQSFPDWYEFKGPYTTGGDLRKIDVPRYTQIANAIPPLFAEQVGLTLRQLIIAANAKSE
;
A
#
# COMPACT_ATOMS: atom_id res chain seq x y z
N MET A 1 -19.98 33.48 -16.66
CA MET A 1 -18.60 33.24 -16.22
C MET A 1 -18.47 31.77 -15.86
N GLY A 2 -17.72 31.00 -16.66
CA GLY A 2 -17.51 29.58 -16.41
C GLY A 2 -16.73 29.38 -15.13
N LYS A 3 -17.30 28.63 -14.15
CA LYS A 3 -16.55 28.20 -12.97
C LYS A 3 -15.31 27.47 -13.45
N SER A 4 -14.12 28.00 -13.19
CA SER A 4 -12.87 27.30 -13.46
C SER A 4 -12.93 25.96 -12.74
N LYS A 5 -12.72 24.87 -13.48
CA LYS A 5 -12.72 23.51 -12.92
C LYS A 5 -11.56 23.45 -11.94
N GLN A 6 -11.84 23.38 -10.63
CA GLN A 6 -10.79 23.31 -9.61
C GLN A 6 -9.94 22.06 -9.85
N ASN A 7 -8.64 22.24 -10.08
CA ASN A 7 -7.70 21.16 -10.21
C ASN A 7 -7.31 20.69 -8.79
N PHE A 8 -7.37 19.39 -8.56
CA PHE A 8 -6.91 18.75 -7.33
C PHE A 8 -5.54 18.15 -7.60
N GLU A 9 -4.51 18.74 -7.00
CA GLU A 9 -3.12 18.40 -7.30
C GLU A 9 -2.33 18.05 -6.03
N TYR A 10 -1.40 17.08 -6.15
CA TYR A 10 -0.60 16.62 -5.02
C TYR A 10 0.79 16.16 -5.45
N ILE A 11 1.67 15.90 -4.47
CA ILE A 11 2.98 15.26 -4.64
C ILE A 11 2.97 13.94 -3.86
N ASP A 12 3.49 12.86 -4.47
CA ASP A 12 3.56 11.52 -3.88
C ASP A 12 4.99 11.20 -3.41
N LEU A 13 5.21 11.15 -2.10
CA LEU A 13 6.51 10.82 -1.51
C LEU A 13 6.54 9.35 -1.09
N PHE A 14 7.65 8.68 -1.40
CA PHE A 14 7.82 7.24 -1.13
C PHE A 14 6.72 6.41 -1.79
N SER A 15 6.43 6.73 -3.05
CA SER A 15 5.25 6.27 -3.78
C SER A 15 5.17 4.76 -3.98
N GLY A 16 6.27 4.03 -3.80
CA GLY A 16 6.32 2.60 -4.05
C GLY A 16 5.86 2.25 -5.46
N CYS A 17 5.06 1.20 -5.56
CA CYS A 17 4.46 0.79 -6.83
C CYS A 17 3.17 1.55 -7.19
N GLY A 18 2.87 2.69 -6.54
CA GLY A 18 1.76 3.56 -6.91
C GLY A 18 0.39 3.19 -6.35
N GLY A 19 0.30 2.48 -5.21
CA GLY A 19 -1.00 2.12 -4.62
C GLY A 19 -1.81 3.33 -4.16
N LEU A 20 -1.15 4.28 -3.48
CA LEU A 20 -1.75 5.57 -3.12
C LEU A 20 -2.12 6.37 -4.38
N ALA A 21 -1.17 6.51 -5.29
CA ALA A 21 -1.35 7.27 -6.53
C ALA A 21 -2.52 6.74 -7.37
N LEU A 22 -2.69 5.42 -7.47
CA LEU A 22 -3.84 4.82 -8.17
C LEU A 22 -5.16 5.21 -7.50
N GLY A 23 -5.25 5.18 -6.17
CA GLY A 23 -6.46 5.59 -5.46
C GLY A 23 -6.76 7.08 -5.67
N MET A 24 -5.75 7.93 -5.61
CA MET A 24 -5.88 9.37 -5.89
C MET A 24 -6.30 9.62 -7.35
N HIS A 25 -5.75 8.87 -8.32
CA HIS A 25 -6.20 8.89 -9.72
C HIS A 25 -7.70 8.60 -9.84
N LEU A 26 -8.16 7.49 -9.22
CA LEU A 26 -9.56 7.09 -9.23
C LEU A 26 -10.48 8.13 -8.55
N ALA A 27 -9.95 8.89 -7.61
CA ALA A 27 -10.63 10.01 -6.98
C ALA A 27 -10.59 11.31 -7.80
N GLY A 28 -9.92 11.31 -8.97
CA GLY A 28 -9.83 12.47 -9.88
C GLY A 28 -8.81 13.53 -9.44
N TRP A 29 -7.77 13.14 -8.71
CA TRP A 29 -6.59 13.96 -8.45
C TRP A 29 -5.55 13.78 -9.56
N LYS A 30 -4.66 14.75 -9.73
CA LYS A 30 -3.45 14.68 -10.54
C LYS A 30 -2.22 14.88 -9.66
N ALA A 31 -1.16 14.11 -9.89
CA ALA A 31 0.09 14.30 -9.18
C ALA A 31 1.06 15.16 -9.98
N HIS A 32 1.81 16.03 -9.30
CA HIS A 32 2.91 16.78 -9.92
C HIS A 32 4.04 15.84 -10.30
N PHE A 33 4.53 15.07 -9.35
CA PHE A 33 5.57 14.04 -9.51
C PHE A 33 5.54 13.08 -8.33
N ALA A 34 6.32 12.00 -8.42
CA ALA A 34 6.53 11.03 -7.36
C ALA A 34 8.02 10.94 -7.00
N ILE A 35 8.32 10.65 -5.73
CA ILE A 35 9.65 10.29 -5.26
C ILE A 35 9.63 8.84 -4.82
N GLU A 36 10.37 8.00 -5.54
CA GLU A 36 10.59 6.59 -5.24
C GLU A 36 12.04 6.22 -5.59
N LYS A 37 12.72 5.58 -4.65
CA LYS A 37 14.14 5.22 -4.79
C LYS A 37 14.34 3.89 -5.52
N ASN A 38 13.40 2.97 -5.35
CA ASN A 38 13.57 1.62 -5.89
C ASN A 38 13.15 1.54 -7.36
N PRO A 39 14.00 1.03 -8.27
CA PRO A 39 13.73 0.98 -9.70
C PRO A 39 12.57 0.05 -10.07
N ASP A 40 12.39 -1.10 -9.41
CA ASP A 40 11.31 -2.04 -9.72
C ASP A 40 9.94 -1.46 -9.36
N ALA A 41 9.87 -0.79 -8.18
CA ALA A 41 8.66 -0.14 -7.72
C ALA A 41 8.30 1.06 -8.60
N PHE A 42 9.30 1.89 -8.94
CA PHE A 42 9.10 3.02 -9.83
C PHE A 42 8.69 2.58 -11.24
N GLU A 43 9.28 1.51 -11.78
CA GLU A 43 8.90 0.98 -13.09
C GLU A 43 7.44 0.50 -13.12
N THR A 44 6.96 -0.11 -12.03
CA THR A 44 5.55 -0.47 -11.88
C THR A 44 4.65 0.77 -11.89
N LEU A 45 5.01 1.82 -11.13
CA LEU A 45 4.27 3.09 -11.10
C LEU A 45 4.30 3.76 -12.49
N ARG A 46 5.49 3.88 -13.10
CA ARG A 46 5.70 4.51 -14.41
C ARG A 46 4.82 3.90 -15.49
N TYR A 47 4.88 2.57 -15.62
CA TYR A 47 4.11 1.85 -16.63
C TYR A 47 2.61 2.06 -16.50
N ASN A 48 2.07 1.99 -15.27
CA ASN A 48 0.62 2.06 -15.08
C ASN A 48 0.10 3.50 -15.01
N LEU A 49 0.77 4.40 -14.31
CA LEU A 49 0.20 5.70 -13.93
C LEU A 49 0.80 6.88 -14.69
N ILE A 50 1.99 6.74 -15.26
CA ILE A 50 2.59 7.78 -16.10
C ILE A 50 2.26 7.50 -17.56
N GLU A 51 2.60 6.31 -18.07
CA GLU A 51 2.49 5.99 -19.49
C GLU A 51 1.05 5.62 -19.90
N ARG A 52 0.34 4.87 -19.04
CA ARG A 52 -1.00 4.38 -19.38
C ARG A 52 -2.12 5.34 -19.01
N GLU A 53 -2.13 5.83 -17.76
CA GLU A 53 -3.24 6.64 -17.21
C GLU A 53 -2.94 8.14 -17.20
N GLU A 54 -1.73 8.55 -17.59
CA GLU A 54 -1.30 9.96 -17.64
C GLU A 54 -1.66 10.70 -16.34
N HIS A 55 -1.50 10.02 -15.19
CA HIS A 55 -1.90 10.56 -13.89
C HIS A 55 -1.02 11.70 -13.41
N PHE A 56 0.26 11.71 -13.82
CA PHE A 56 1.26 12.67 -13.40
C PHE A 56 1.39 13.81 -14.42
N ILE A 57 1.53 15.05 -13.92
CA ILE A 57 1.86 16.23 -14.73
C ILE A 57 3.32 16.18 -15.15
N TRP A 58 4.19 15.74 -14.26
CA TRP A 58 5.63 15.57 -14.33
C TRP A 58 6.37 16.79 -14.89
N PRO A 59 6.84 17.72 -14.04
CA PRO A 59 7.43 18.96 -14.47
C PRO A 59 8.78 18.75 -15.18
N GLU A 60 9.07 19.54 -16.21
CA GLU A 60 10.29 19.43 -17.04
C GLU A 60 11.61 19.53 -16.25
N TRP A 61 11.60 20.25 -15.12
CA TRP A 61 12.79 20.38 -14.27
C TRP A 61 13.11 19.14 -13.45
N PHE A 62 12.17 18.17 -13.34
CA PHE A 62 12.33 16.97 -12.52
C PHE A 62 12.52 15.74 -13.42
N PRO A 63 13.69 15.09 -13.43
CA PRO A 63 13.95 13.93 -14.29
C PRO A 63 12.95 12.80 -14.04
N LEU A 64 12.48 12.15 -15.11
CA LEU A 64 11.58 11.00 -15.03
C LEU A 64 12.41 9.73 -14.74
N SER A 65 12.81 9.57 -13.48
CA SER A 65 13.64 8.46 -12.99
C SER A 65 13.38 8.20 -11.51
N THR A 66 14.10 7.23 -10.96
CA THR A 66 14.13 6.98 -9.51
C THR A 66 14.86 8.07 -8.77
N HIS A 67 14.37 8.44 -7.60
CA HIS A 67 14.95 9.49 -6.78
C HIS A 67 15.01 9.11 -5.29
N ASP A 68 16.17 9.36 -4.67
CA ASP A 68 16.30 9.42 -3.21
C ASP A 68 15.86 10.81 -2.73
N ILE A 69 15.00 10.87 -1.72
CA ILE A 69 14.49 12.16 -1.20
C ILE A 69 15.61 13.09 -0.74
N ASN A 70 16.70 12.56 -0.17
CA ASN A 70 17.83 13.38 0.28
C ASN A 70 18.57 14.03 -0.90
N GLU A 71 18.74 13.29 -2.00
CA GLU A 71 19.33 13.81 -3.22
C GLU A 71 18.44 14.90 -3.84
N VAL A 72 17.10 14.67 -3.86
CA VAL A 72 16.13 15.66 -4.34
C VAL A 72 16.20 16.96 -3.53
N LEU A 73 16.26 16.86 -2.21
CA LEU A 73 16.36 18.02 -1.32
C LEU A 73 17.63 18.86 -1.56
N ILE A 74 18.72 18.21 -1.98
CA ILE A 74 19.99 18.88 -2.29
C ILE A 74 19.97 19.47 -3.70
N SER A 75 19.61 18.66 -4.69
CA SER A 75 19.74 19.01 -6.11
C SER A 75 18.61 19.88 -6.65
N HIS A 76 17.39 19.73 -6.11
CA HIS A 76 16.18 20.43 -6.58
C HIS A 76 15.52 21.32 -5.51
N GLY A 77 16.23 21.66 -4.45
CA GLY A 77 15.68 22.47 -3.34
C GLY A 77 15.15 23.85 -3.77
N LYS A 78 15.77 24.47 -4.80
CA LYS A 78 15.32 25.75 -5.36
C LYS A 78 14.00 25.62 -6.12
N GLU A 79 13.84 24.56 -6.90
CA GLU A 79 12.63 24.24 -7.67
C GLU A 79 11.48 23.89 -6.72
N LEU A 80 11.75 23.07 -5.70
CA LEU A 80 10.79 22.75 -4.65
C LEU A 80 10.31 24.02 -3.93
N LYS A 81 11.21 24.96 -3.62
CA LYS A 81 10.85 26.21 -2.98
C LYS A 81 9.91 27.09 -3.83
N LYS A 82 9.98 27.00 -5.16
CA LYS A 82 9.01 27.70 -6.07
C LYS A 82 7.60 27.14 -5.97
N LEU A 83 7.42 25.90 -5.45
CA LEU A 83 6.12 25.28 -5.19
C LEU A 83 5.53 25.68 -3.83
N SER A 84 6.26 26.46 -3.02
CA SER A 84 5.84 26.84 -1.66
C SER A 84 4.45 27.48 -1.65
N GLY A 85 3.52 26.86 -0.89
CA GLY A 85 2.12 27.29 -0.75
C GLY A 85 1.26 27.09 -2.00
N LYS A 86 1.72 26.36 -3.01
CA LYS A 86 0.99 26.10 -4.26
C LYS A 86 0.48 24.67 -4.39
N VAL A 87 0.90 23.76 -3.53
CA VAL A 87 0.55 22.34 -3.54
C VAL A 87 -0.55 22.09 -2.52
N MET A 88 -1.67 21.53 -2.96
CA MET A 88 -2.80 21.24 -2.07
C MET A 88 -2.48 20.13 -1.07
N LEU A 89 -1.77 19.08 -1.52
CA LEU A 89 -1.51 17.92 -0.70
C LEU A 89 -0.11 17.35 -0.98
N VAL A 90 0.63 17.03 0.07
CA VAL A 90 1.76 16.11 0.01
C VAL A 90 1.34 14.82 0.70
N ALA A 91 1.40 13.70 -0.03
CA ALA A 91 0.96 12.41 0.46
C ALA A 91 2.11 11.39 0.44
N GLY A 92 2.03 10.37 1.30
CA GLY A 92 3.02 9.31 1.42
C GLY A 92 3.56 9.16 2.84
N GLY A 93 4.43 8.20 3.05
CA GLY A 93 5.05 7.95 4.34
C GLY A 93 6.41 7.25 4.19
N PRO A 94 7.44 7.67 4.94
CA PRO A 94 8.75 7.06 4.85
C PRO A 94 8.71 5.58 5.22
N PRO A 95 9.56 4.73 4.60
CA PRO A 95 9.60 3.30 4.85
C PRO A 95 9.92 2.99 6.31
N CYS A 96 9.16 2.04 6.86
CA CYS A 96 9.10 1.72 8.28
C CYS A 96 9.99 0.55 8.70
N GLN A 97 11.02 0.17 7.95
CA GLN A 97 11.80 -1.04 8.26
C GLN A 97 12.49 -1.00 9.62
N GLY A 98 12.78 0.17 10.19
CA GLY A 98 13.23 0.36 11.57
C GLY A 98 12.11 0.19 12.62
N PHE A 99 10.84 0.34 12.25
CA PHE A 99 9.68 0.32 13.16
C PHE A 99 8.85 -0.96 13.08
N SER A 100 9.09 -1.83 12.10
CA SER A 100 8.31 -3.06 11.90
C SER A 100 8.49 -4.02 13.07
N MET A 101 7.39 -4.57 13.58
CA MET A 101 7.38 -5.62 14.62
C MET A 101 8.11 -6.91 14.17
N ALA A 102 8.26 -7.12 12.87
CA ALA A 102 8.99 -8.25 12.27
C ALA A 102 10.48 -7.96 12.03
N GLY A 103 10.94 -6.71 12.19
CA GLY A 103 12.33 -6.26 11.98
C GLY A 103 13.14 -6.11 13.26
N ARG A 104 14.48 -5.99 13.13
CA ARG A 104 15.36 -5.60 14.24
C ARG A 104 15.20 -4.10 14.47
N ARG A 105 14.45 -3.72 15.50
CA ARG A 105 14.24 -2.31 15.89
C ARG A 105 15.58 -1.72 16.39
N LYS A 106 16.22 -0.87 15.56
CA LYS A 106 17.44 -0.15 15.93
C LYS A 106 17.19 1.35 15.79
N GLU A 107 17.54 2.10 16.82
CA GLU A 107 17.34 3.56 16.86
C GLU A 107 18.25 4.31 15.87
N ASP A 108 19.50 3.84 15.67
CA ASP A 108 20.48 4.40 14.74
C ASP A 108 20.26 4.00 13.28
N ASP A 109 19.08 3.46 12.94
CA ASP A 109 18.79 3.10 11.56
C ASP A 109 18.65 4.38 10.70
N VAL A 110 19.45 4.48 9.65
CA VAL A 110 19.47 5.61 8.68
C VAL A 110 18.06 5.95 8.16
N ARG A 111 17.12 5.00 8.20
CA ARG A 111 15.73 5.18 7.79
C ARG A 111 14.91 6.03 8.76
N ASN A 112 15.36 6.19 10.01
CA ASN A 112 14.75 7.10 10.97
C ASN A 112 14.98 8.57 10.56
N SER A 113 16.10 8.86 9.86
CA SER A 113 16.41 10.17 9.29
C SER A 113 15.48 10.56 8.13
N LEU A 114 14.74 9.61 7.53
CA LEU A 114 13.80 9.91 6.46
C LEU A 114 12.58 10.70 6.93
N ILE A 115 12.27 10.68 8.22
CA ILE A 115 11.23 11.55 8.81
C ILE A 115 11.71 13.01 8.78
N ASP A 116 12.98 13.25 9.09
CA ASP A 116 13.55 14.59 9.03
C ASP A 116 13.64 15.08 7.58
N SER A 117 13.94 14.17 6.63
CA SER A 117 13.91 14.49 5.20
C SER A 117 12.48 14.82 4.72
N TYR A 118 11.48 14.08 5.21
CA TYR A 118 10.07 14.40 4.95
C TYR A 118 9.71 15.79 5.48
N LEU A 119 10.08 16.13 6.72
CA LEU A 119 9.83 17.43 7.32
C LEU A 119 10.55 18.56 6.57
N ARG A 120 11.80 18.36 6.14
CA ARG A 120 12.52 19.31 5.27
C ARG A 120 11.82 19.52 3.92
N PHE A 121 11.27 18.46 3.34
CA PHE A 121 10.46 18.58 2.13
C PHE A 121 9.21 19.43 2.38
N VAL A 122 8.51 19.19 3.51
CA VAL A 122 7.35 19.99 3.93
C VAL A 122 7.74 21.47 4.14
N ASP A 123 8.91 21.75 4.71
CA ASP A 123 9.40 23.15 4.90
C ASP A 123 9.64 23.88 3.56
N LEU A 124 10.12 23.17 2.53
CA LEU A 124 10.35 23.73 1.20
C LEU A 124 9.02 23.99 0.44
N VAL A 125 8.14 22.99 0.42
CA VAL A 125 6.92 23.01 -0.40
C VAL A 125 5.77 23.71 0.34
N ALA A 126 5.75 23.69 1.66
CA ALA A 126 4.72 24.28 2.52
C ALA A 126 3.27 24.00 2.03
N PRO A 127 2.88 22.73 1.81
CA PRO A 127 1.58 22.39 1.23
C PRO A 127 0.42 22.80 2.16
N ASP A 128 -0.81 22.83 1.62
CA ASP A 128 -2.00 23.11 2.44
C ASP A 128 -2.34 21.93 3.37
N SER A 129 -2.14 20.71 2.88
CA SER A 129 -2.46 19.50 3.63
C SER A 129 -1.39 18.42 3.46
N LEU A 130 -1.36 17.49 4.41
CA LEU A 130 -0.45 16.35 4.47
C LEU A 130 -1.23 15.08 4.79
N LEU A 131 -0.93 14.01 4.07
CA LEU A 131 -1.39 12.66 4.38
C LEU A 131 -0.16 11.76 4.59
N PHE A 132 0.01 11.26 5.81
CA PHE A 132 1.16 10.43 6.17
C PHE A 132 0.68 9.07 6.65
N GLU A 133 1.24 7.98 6.10
CA GLU A 133 0.94 6.61 6.48
C GLU A 133 2.17 5.93 7.10
N ASN A 134 1.93 5.10 8.13
CA ASN A 134 2.97 4.24 8.66
C ASN A 134 2.38 2.98 9.34
N VAL A 135 3.24 2.05 9.74
CA VAL A 135 2.84 0.82 10.44
C VAL A 135 2.50 1.09 11.92
N LYS A 136 1.75 0.15 12.53
CA LYS A 136 1.42 0.21 13.97
C LYS A 136 2.66 0.36 14.86
N GLY A 137 3.78 -0.28 14.52
CA GLY A 137 5.02 -0.18 15.29
C GLY A 137 5.60 1.24 15.37
N PHE A 138 5.23 2.14 14.49
CA PHE A 138 5.62 3.54 14.50
C PHE A 138 5.12 4.30 15.75
N THR A 139 4.03 3.86 16.36
CA THR A 139 3.48 4.47 17.58
C THR A 139 4.15 3.99 18.87
N GLN A 140 5.05 3.00 18.79
CA GLN A 140 5.71 2.45 19.95
C GLN A 140 7.11 3.07 20.12
N PRO A 141 7.53 3.41 21.35
CA PRO A 141 8.89 3.88 21.61
C PRO A 141 9.91 2.80 21.27
N PHE A 142 11.13 3.18 20.92
CA PHE A 142 12.23 2.26 20.84
C PHE A 142 12.66 1.86 22.26
N ASN A 143 12.86 0.57 22.51
CA ASN A 143 13.44 0.08 23.75
C ASN A 143 14.97 0.28 23.68
N ASN A 144 15.49 1.34 24.26
CA ASN A 144 16.93 1.50 24.45
C ASN A 144 17.39 0.76 25.70
N CYS A 145 18.40 -0.08 25.53
CA CYS A 145 19.12 -0.73 26.63
C CYS A 145 20.11 0.23 27.34
N ALA A 146 20.04 1.54 27.13
CA ALA A 146 20.86 2.54 27.81
C ALA A 146 20.10 3.16 28.98
N GLU A 147 20.81 3.48 30.04
CA GLU A 147 20.38 3.80 31.41
C GLU A 147 19.28 4.86 31.64
N ASN A 148 18.73 5.48 30.58
CA ASN A 148 17.63 6.46 30.65
C ASN A 148 16.44 6.10 29.78
N ASN A 149 15.95 4.94 29.85
CA ASN A 149 14.67 4.30 29.41
C ASN A 149 13.61 5.11 28.60
N GLN A 150 13.94 6.15 27.84
CA GLN A 150 13.00 6.89 26.98
C GLN A 150 13.48 6.90 25.53
N GLY A 151 13.28 5.78 24.83
CA GLY A 151 13.47 5.75 23.37
C GLY A 151 12.54 6.76 22.66
N LYS A 152 13.04 7.42 21.61
CA LYS A 152 12.31 8.43 20.84
C LYS A 152 11.01 7.82 20.28
N ASN A 153 9.86 8.45 20.56
CA ASN A 153 8.57 8.08 19.97
C ASN A 153 8.35 8.94 18.72
N TYR A 154 8.61 8.36 17.55
CA TYR A 154 8.55 9.09 16.30
C TYR A 154 7.14 9.53 15.90
N SER A 155 6.09 8.84 16.35
CA SER A 155 4.72 9.31 16.10
C SER A 155 4.40 10.59 16.87
N LYS A 156 4.88 10.74 18.11
CA LYS A 156 4.75 11.99 18.86
C LYS A 156 5.61 13.09 18.23
N TYR A 157 6.85 12.76 17.87
CA TYR A 157 7.77 13.69 17.25
C TYR A 157 7.18 14.33 15.98
N ILE A 158 6.69 13.54 15.02
CA ILE A 158 6.13 14.12 13.78
C ILE A 158 4.88 14.96 14.04
N LEU A 159 4.03 14.59 15.02
CA LEU A 159 2.87 15.38 15.39
C LEU A 159 3.27 16.77 15.94
N GLU A 160 4.27 16.82 16.81
CA GLU A 160 4.80 18.05 17.42
C GLU A 160 5.45 18.94 16.36
N GLU A 161 6.30 18.35 15.51
CA GLU A 161 6.99 19.06 14.42
C GLU A 161 6.03 19.68 13.40
N LEU A 162 4.93 18.99 13.06
CA LEU A 162 3.94 19.55 12.14
C LEU A 162 3.09 20.63 12.81
N ARG A 163 2.78 20.49 14.11
CA ARG A 163 2.09 21.57 14.88
C ARG A 163 2.94 22.82 14.98
N SER A 164 4.25 22.70 15.23
CA SER A 164 5.17 23.84 15.26
C SER A 164 5.26 24.59 13.93
N ARG A 165 4.93 23.92 12.81
CA ARG A 165 4.82 24.49 11.46
C ARG A 165 3.45 25.07 11.13
N GLY A 166 2.55 25.16 12.12
CA GLY A 166 1.22 25.76 11.98
C GLY A 166 0.15 24.86 11.39
N TYR A 167 0.39 23.52 11.31
CA TYR A 167 -0.66 22.58 10.89
C TYR A 167 -1.55 22.17 12.07
N LEU A 168 -2.86 22.06 11.80
CA LEU A 168 -3.76 21.26 12.63
C LEU A 168 -3.47 19.81 12.34
N VAL A 169 -3.20 18.97 13.36
CA VAL A 169 -2.70 17.61 13.17
C VAL A 169 -3.45 16.63 14.05
N GLU A 170 -3.93 15.55 13.45
CA GLU A 170 -4.47 14.37 14.16
C GLU A 170 -4.00 13.10 13.46
N ALA A 171 -3.90 12.02 14.24
CA ALA A 171 -3.58 10.69 13.71
C ALA A 171 -4.50 9.63 14.31
N LYS A 172 -4.89 8.66 13.48
CA LYS A 172 -5.71 7.51 13.90
C LYS A 172 -5.13 6.19 13.40
N MET A 173 -5.38 5.14 14.17
CA MET A 173 -5.15 3.77 13.74
C MET A 173 -6.37 3.30 12.96
N LEU A 174 -6.22 3.07 11.65
CA LEU A 174 -7.32 2.64 10.78
C LEU A 174 -7.09 1.20 10.31
N ASP A 175 -8.14 0.37 10.41
CA ASP A 175 -8.16 -0.97 9.80
C ASP A 175 -8.80 -0.88 8.41
N PHE A 176 -8.01 -1.13 7.39
CA PHE A 176 -8.45 -1.00 5.99
C PHE A 176 -9.55 -2.02 5.61
N SER A 177 -9.72 -3.11 6.37
CA SER A 177 -10.83 -4.03 6.16
C SER A 177 -12.21 -3.38 6.36
N MET A 178 -12.26 -2.28 7.11
CA MET A 178 -13.49 -1.51 7.32
C MET A 178 -13.87 -0.62 6.13
N TYR A 179 -12.96 -0.49 5.15
CA TYR A 179 -13.06 0.35 3.96
C TYR A 179 -13.24 -0.48 2.67
N GLY A 180 -13.66 -1.74 2.78
CA GLY A 180 -13.90 -2.62 1.64
C GLY A 180 -12.65 -3.35 1.13
N VAL A 181 -11.49 -3.20 1.78
CA VAL A 181 -10.26 -3.91 1.44
C VAL A 181 -10.32 -5.33 2.02
N PRO A 182 -10.04 -6.40 1.25
CA PRO A 182 -10.11 -7.78 1.76
C PRO A 182 -8.90 -8.17 2.62
N GLN A 183 -8.44 -7.23 3.47
CA GLN A 183 -7.29 -7.42 4.35
C GLN A 183 -7.45 -6.69 5.69
N ARG A 184 -7.25 -7.38 6.79
CA ARG A 184 -7.10 -6.80 8.14
C ARG A 184 -5.73 -6.16 8.25
N ARG A 185 -5.66 -4.88 7.86
CA ARG A 185 -4.42 -4.09 7.79
C ARG A 185 -4.59 -2.82 8.58
N VAL A 186 -4.07 -2.81 9.79
CA VAL A 186 -4.12 -1.65 10.68
C VAL A 186 -2.91 -0.76 10.43
N ARG A 187 -3.14 0.52 10.17
CA ARG A 187 -2.11 1.53 9.88
C ARG A 187 -2.32 2.81 10.66
N PHE A 188 -1.22 3.44 11.00
CA PHE A 188 -1.18 4.79 11.49
C PHE A 188 -1.38 5.74 10.31
N ILE A 189 -2.48 6.50 10.33
CA ILE A 189 -2.80 7.51 9.33
C ILE A 189 -2.81 8.86 10.04
N LEU A 190 -1.93 9.75 9.60
CA LEU A 190 -1.88 11.13 10.06
C LEU A 190 -2.42 12.02 8.95
N PHE A 191 -3.33 12.89 9.29
CA PHE A 191 -3.78 14.00 8.46
C PHE A 191 -3.41 15.30 9.13
N ALA A 192 -2.79 16.20 8.38
CA ALA A 192 -2.47 17.54 8.83
C ALA A 192 -2.92 18.56 7.78
N SER A 193 -3.48 19.68 8.21
CA SER A 193 -3.92 20.73 7.29
C SER A 193 -3.88 22.10 7.95
N LYS A 194 -3.68 23.14 7.13
CA LYS A 194 -3.79 24.54 7.55
C LYS A 194 -5.25 25.05 7.54
N THR A 195 -6.11 24.40 6.75
CA THR A 195 -7.46 24.87 6.44
C THR A 195 -8.57 23.90 6.84
N ILE A 196 -8.28 22.58 6.87
CA ILE A 196 -9.26 21.54 7.19
C ILE A 196 -8.98 21.00 8.59
N THR A 197 -9.98 21.02 9.47
CA THR A 197 -9.88 20.39 10.79
C THR A 197 -9.74 18.88 10.65
N PRO A 198 -8.66 18.23 11.16
CA PRO A 198 -8.43 16.81 10.99
C PRO A 198 -9.53 15.90 11.53
N GLU A 199 -10.18 16.28 12.63
CA GLU A 199 -11.34 15.57 13.17
C GLU A 199 -12.48 15.48 12.15
N VAL A 200 -12.74 16.58 11.44
CA VAL A 200 -13.76 16.63 10.36
C VAL A 200 -13.36 15.70 9.22
N PHE A 201 -12.08 15.66 8.85
CA PHE A 201 -11.58 14.73 7.84
C PHE A 201 -11.84 13.27 8.23
N PHE A 202 -11.43 12.83 9.40
CA PHE A 202 -11.60 11.45 9.84
C PHE A 202 -13.07 11.05 10.03
N THR A 203 -13.90 11.97 10.53
CA THR A 203 -15.33 11.75 10.71
C THR A 203 -16.03 11.60 9.35
N THR A 204 -15.73 12.50 8.41
CA THR A 204 -16.27 12.45 7.05
C THR A 204 -15.81 11.19 6.31
N LEU A 205 -14.53 10.86 6.40
CA LEU A 205 -13.98 9.61 5.80
C LEU A 205 -14.74 8.38 6.28
N SER A 206 -14.96 8.27 7.60
CA SER A 206 -15.68 7.14 8.19
C SER A 206 -17.15 7.09 7.80
N SER A 207 -17.84 8.23 7.75
CA SER A 207 -19.25 8.32 7.39
C SER A 207 -19.50 8.00 5.91
N ASN A 208 -18.57 8.34 5.03
CA ASN A 208 -18.67 8.14 3.59
C ASN A 208 -18.50 6.67 3.17
N VAL A 209 -17.92 5.79 4.00
CA VAL A 209 -17.62 4.39 3.64
C VAL A 209 -18.83 3.67 3.08
N LYS A 210 -20.01 3.79 3.74
CA LYS A 210 -21.21 3.07 3.32
C LYS A 210 -21.65 3.48 1.91
N ALA A 211 -21.74 4.76 1.65
CA ALA A 211 -22.11 5.29 0.33
C ALA A 211 -21.08 4.91 -0.75
N PHE A 212 -19.79 4.97 -0.40
CA PHE A 212 -18.71 4.61 -1.31
C PHE A 212 -18.78 3.14 -1.74
N VAL A 213 -18.81 2.19 -0.79
CA VAL A 213 -18.86 0.76 -1.13
C VAL A 213 -20.13 0.39 -1.91
N GLN A 214 -21.26 1.06 -1.62
CA GLN A 214 -22.50 0.90 -2.39
C GLN A 214 -22.32 1.40 -3.83
N SER A 215 -21.70 2.57 -4.05
CA SER A 215 -21.46 3.10 -5.40
C SER A 215 -20.55 2.20 -6.23
N ARG A 216 -19.60 1.52 -5.60
CA ARG A 216 -18.70 0.53 -6.23
C ARG A 216 -19.32 -0.87 -6.30
N LYS A 217 -20.54 -1.07 -5.78
CA LYS A 217 -21.24 -2.35 -5.71
C LYS A 217 -20.43 -3.45 -5.01
N ILE A 218 -19.66 -3.11 -3.98
CA ILE A 218 -18.85 -4.05 -3.20
C ILE A 218 -19.37 -4.11 -1.76
N PRO A 219 -19.19 -5.24 -1.04
CA PRO A 219 -19.54 -5.31 0.38
C PRO A 219 -18.55 -4.52 1.23
N ARG A 220 -18.99 -4.00 2.37
CA ARG A 220 -18.11 -3.28 3.31
C ARG A 220 -16.97 -4.16 3.84
N ARG A 221 -17.25 -5.45 4.07
CA ARG A 221 -16.25 -6.46 4.44
C ARG A 221 -16.18 -7.51 3.34
N VAL A 222 -15.01 -7.68 2.78
CA VAL A 222 -14.73 -8.62 1.69
C VAL A 222 -13.93 -9.79 2.26
N SER A 223 -14.45 -11.01 2.18
CA SER A 223 -13.71 -12.21 2.57
C SER A 223 -12.64 -12.57 1.53
N LEU A 224 -11.61 -13.31 1.95
CA LEU A 224 -10.56 -13.76 1.05
C LEU A 224 -11.12 -14.55 -0.14
N LYS A 225 -12.00 -15.53 0.11
CA LYS A 225 -12.67 -16.30 -0.95
C LYS A 225 -13.44 -15.39 -1.91
N SER A 226 -14.14 -14.38 -1.38
CA SER A 226 -14.86 -13.42 -2.23
C SER A 226 -13.94 -12.59 -3.11
N ALA A 227 -12.69 -12.41 -2.71
CA ALA A 227 -11.71 -11.64 -3.48
C ALA A 227 -11.01 -12.46 -4.57
N ILE A 228 -10.68 -13.74 -4.31
CA ILE A 228 -9.73 -14.49 -5.15
C ILE A 228 -10.22 -15.85 -5.65
N SER A 229 -11.44 -16.31 -5.34
CA SER A 229 -11.89 -17.64 -5.74
C SER A 229 -12.00 -17.86 -7.25
N ASP A 230 -12.03 -16.83 -8.04
CA ASP A 230 -11.99 -16.91 -9.50
C ASP A 230 -10.54 -16.98 -10.07
N LEU A 231 -9.55 -17.08 -9.18
CA LEU A 231 -8.13 -17.29 -9.48
C LEU A 231 -7.63 -18.67 -9.05
N GLU A 232 -8.49 -19.56 -8.56
CA GLU A 232 -8.13 -20.91 -8.16
C GLU A 232 -7.68 -21.77 -9.35
N ARG A 233 -6.78 -22.72 -9.11
CA ARG A 233 -6.24 -23.65 -10.13
C ARG A 233 -7.30 -24.45 -10.87
N VAL A 234 -8.43 -24.71 -10.25
CA VAL A 234 -9.55 -25.44 -10.85
C VAL A 234 -10.07 -24.79 -12.13
N HIS A 235 -9.82 -23.50 -12.33
CA HIS A 235 -10.25 -22.77 -13.53
C HIS A 235 -9.32 -22.98 -14.75
N GLY A 236 -8.22 -23.72 -14.59
CA GLY A 236 -7.26 -24.05 -15.63
C GLY A 236 -5.89 -23.43 -15.41
N GLN A 237 -4.92 -23.99 -16.10
CA GLN A 237 -3.53 -23.58 -16.02
C GLN A 237 -2.91 -23.57 -17.43
N GLN A 238 -1.90 -22.72 -17.60
CA GLN A 238 -1.09 -22.65 -18.82
C GLN A 238 0.35 -22.25 -18.50
N ALA A 239 1.25 -22.39 -19.48
CA ALA A 239 2.61 -21.89 -19.34
C ALA A 239 2.63 -20.38 -19.02
N CYS A 240 3.44 -19.98 -18.04
CA CYS A 240 3.57 -18.59 -17.66
C CYS A 240 4.37 -17.81 -18.72
N LEU A 241 3.78 -16.73 -19.25
CA LEU A 241 4.38 -15.99 -20.37
C LEU A 241 5.63 -15.19 -19.96
N ASP A 242 5.67 -14.66 -18.75
CA ASP A 242 6.77 -13.82 -18.24
C ASP A 242 7.72 -14.57 -17.29
N SER A 243 7.57 -15.89 -17.18
CA SER A 243 8.41 -16.77 -16.36
C SER A 243 8.51 -18.17 -16.97
N PRO A 244 9.41 -18.39 -17.94
CA PRO A 244 9.59 -19.69 -18.58
C PRO A 244 9.77 -20.82 -17.55
N GLY A 245 9.09 -21.94 -17.81
CA GLY A 245 9.14 -23.11 -16.95
C GLY A 245 8.22 -23.03 -15.72
N PHE A 246 7.45 -22.00 -15.49
CA PHE A 246 6.39 -21.93 -14.48
C PHE A 246 5.01 -22.05 -15.12
N MET A 247 4.01 -22.41 -14.31
CA MET A 247 2.60 -22.40 -14.69
C MET A 247 1.91 -21.15 -14.15
N SER A 248 0.95 -20.65 -14.91
CA SER A 248 0.06 -19.54 -14.54
C SER A 248 -1.38 -20.03 -14.53
N GLY A 249 -2.20 -19.53 -13.60
CA GLY A 249 -3.63 -19.82 -13.55
C GLY A 249 -4.42 -19.04 -14.59
N GLN A 250 -5.59 -19.57 -14.95
CA GLN A 250 -6.57 -18.90 -15.79
C GLN A 250 -7.69 -18.30 -14.92
N TYR A 251 -8.41 -17.34 -15.49
CA TYR A 251 -9.59 -16.78 -14.85
C TYR A 251 -10.77 -17.77 -14.86
N GLY A 252 -11.37 -18.02 -13.69
CA GLY A 252 -12.74 -18.53 -13.60
C GLY A 252 -13.79 -17.43 -13.87
N SER A 253 -15.07 -17.77 -13.91
CA SER A 253 -16.14 -16.78 -13.97
C SER A 253 -16.22 -15.95 -12.68
N PRO A 254 -16.37 -14.62 -12.74
CA PRO A 254 -16.45 -13.79 -11.53
C PRO A 254 -17.80 -14.01 -10.83
N LYS A 255 -17.75 -14.65 -9.67
CA LYS A 255 -18.93 -15.00 -8.86
C LYS A 255 -19.38 -13.86 -7.94
N THR A 256 -18.45 -13.00 -7.51
CA THR A 256 -18.74 -11.93 -6.55
C THR A 256 -18.67 -10.54 -7.20
N SER A 257 -19.31 -9.56 -6.54
CA SER A 257 -19.23 -8.18 -6.99
C SER A 257 -17.82 -7.59 -6.85
N TYR A 258 -17.06 -8.03 -5.83
CA TYR A 258 -15.67 -7.62 -5.68
C TYR A 258 -14.78 -8.13 -6.83
N GLN A 259 -14.95 -9.38 -7.27
CA GLN A 259 -14.23 -9.92 -8.42
C GLN A 259 -14.58 -9.12 -9.70
N ARG A 260 -15.86 -8.79 -9.89
CA ARG A 260 -16.28 -7.94 -11.02
C ARG A 260 -15.68 -6.53 -10.95
N TYR A 261 -15.63 -5.95 -9.74
CA TYR A 261 -14.97 -4.66 -9.50
C TYR A 261 -13.47 -4.73 -9.90
N CYS A 262 -12.74 -5.74 -9.43
CA CYS A 262 -11.31 -5.88 -9.75
C CYS A 262 -11.05 -6.11 -11.26
N ARG A 263 -11.96 -6.79 -11.96
CA ARG A 263 -11.85 -7.05 -13.40
C ARG A 263 -12.31 -5.89 -14.28
N ASN A 264 -12.90 -4.85 -13.71
CA ASN A 264 -13.30 -3.69 -14.48
C ASN A 264 -12.07 -3.05 -15.15
N GLY A 265 -12.14 -2.83 -16.48
CA GLY A 265 -11.00 -2.36 -17.26
C GLY A 265 -9.96 -3.43 -17.64
N ALA A 266 -10.06 -4.66 -17.13
CA ALA A 266 -9.19 -5.76 -17.56
C ALA A 266 -9.59 -6.23 -18.98
N ARG A 267 -8.60 -6.62 -19.78
CA ARG A 267 -8.84 -7.16 -21.14
C ARG A 267 -9.58 -8.50 -21.02
N LYS A 268 -10.69 -8.65 -21.77
CA LYS A 268 -11.44 -9.90 -21.81
C LYS A 268 -10.59 -11.06 -22.36
N GLY A 269 -10.75 -12.27 -21.81
CA GLY A 269 -10.15 -13.50 -22.30
C GLY A 269 -8.66 -13.66 -22.04
N LEU A 270 -8.02 -12.77 -21.28
CA LEU A 270 -6.61 -12.88 -20.96
C LEU A 270 -6.37 -13.57 -19.61
N VAL A 271 -5.19 -14.17 -19.51
CA VAL A 271 -4.65 -14.69 -18.27
C VAL A 271 -4.36 -13.54 -17.32
N PRO A 272 -4.63 -13.69 -16.02
CA PRO A 272 -4.27 -12.68 -15.04
C PRO A 272 -2.76 -12.37 -15.09
N ASN A 273 -2.39 -11.08 -15.23
CA ASN A 273 -1.00 -10.68 -15.07
C ASN A 273 -0.48 -11.09 -13.69
N SER A 274 0.76 -11.56 -13.64
CA SER A 274 1.44 -11.95 -12.39
C SER A 274 0.74 -13.07 -11.59
N HIS A 275 -0.03 -13.93 -12.25
CA HIS A 275 -0.70 -15.08 -11.62
C HIS A 275 0.12 -16.38 -11.76
N ARG A 276 1.42 -16.29 -11.54
CA ARG A 276 2.37 -17.40 -11.59
C ARG A 276 2.31 -18.21 -10.29
N PHE A 277 2.15 -19.53 -10.41
CA PHE A 277 2.23 -20.43 -9.25
C PHE A 277 3.68 -20.69 -8.85
N ALA A 278 3.94 -20.71 -7.54
CA ALA A 278 5.24 -21.13 -7.00
C ALA A 278 5.46 -22.65 -7.24
N ARG A 279 6.71 -23.03 -7.48
CA ARG A 279 7.12 -24.42 -7.54
C ARG A 279 7.50 -24.88 -6.13
N HIS A 280 6.62 -25.60 -5.48
CA HIS A 280 6.91 -26.22 -4.19
C HIS A 280 7.46 -27.62 -4.41
N ARG A 281 8.35 -28.07 -3.53
CA ARG A 281 8.81 -29.45 -3.48
C ARG A 281 7.67 -30.35 -2.95
N ASP A 282 7.64 -31.63 -3.33
CA ASP A 282 6.57 -32.55 -2.95
C ASP A 282 6.34 -32.62 -1.44
N ASN A 283 7.42 -32.70 -0.66
CA ASN A 283 7.34 -32.68 0.80
C ASN A 283 6.72 -31.37 1.37
N THR A 284 6.88 -30.26 0.67
CA THR A 284 6.24 -28.99 1.04
C THR A 284 4.76 -29.00 0.71
N VAL A 285 4.39 -29.59 -0.44
CA VAL A 285 2.99 -29.74 -0.85
C VAL A 285 2.26 -30.66 0.13
N THR A 286 2.83 -31.83 0.48
CA THR A 286 2.27 -32.76 1.47
C THR A 286 2.04 -32.07 2.81
N ARG A 287 3.04 -31.33 3.31
CA ARG A 287 2.89 -30.58 4.56
C ARG A 287 1.80 -29.51 4.48
N PHE A 288 1.66 -28.80 3.36
CA PHE A 288 0.59 -27.83 3.16
C PHE A 288 -0.78 -28.50 3.14
N GLN A 289 -0.89 -29.70 2.54
CA GLN A 289 -2.11 -30.50 2.55
C GLN A 289 -2.53 -30.86 3.97
N GLU A 290 -1.61 -31.43 4.77
CA GLU A 290 -1.85 -31.76 6.18
C GLU A 290 -2.33 -30.56 6.98
N LEU A 291 -1.69 -29.38 6.81
CA LEU A 291 -2.07 -28.14 7.49
C LEU A 291 -3.46 -27.63 7.06
N LEU A 292 -3.84 -27.84 5.79
CA LEU A 292 -5.18 -27.53 5.31
C LEU A 292 -6.23 -28.46 5.94
N GLU A 293 -5.95 -29.73 6.10
CA GLU A 293 -6.82 -30.75 6.69
C GLU A 293 -7.05 -30.55 8.19
N MET A 294 -6.03 -30.04 8.91
CA MET A 294 -6.14 -29.70 10.34
C MET A 294 -7.21 -28.62 10.64
N GLY A 295 -7.65 -27.84 9.65
CA GLY A 295 -8.68 -26.84 9.84
C GLY A 295 -8.28 -25.58 10.61
N VAL A 296 -7.03 -25.45 11.09
CA VAL A 296 -6.54 -24.25 11.78
C VAL A 296 -6.38 -23.13 10.77
N ARG A 297 -7.02 -21.99 11.00
CA ARG A 297 -7.02 -20.85 10.07
C ARG A 297 -6.66 -19.54 10.76
N ASP A 298 -5.96 -18.68 10.05
CA ASP A 298 -5.53 -17.32 10.48
C ASP A 298 -4.76 -17.26 11.80
N GLN A 299 -4.26 -18.39 12.29
CA GLN A 299 -3.42 -18.49 13.48
C GLN A 299 -1.97 -18.69 13.08
N ASN A 300 -1.06 -18.26 13.93
CA ASN A 300 0.37 -18.46 13.72
C ASN A 300 0.75 -19.93 13.99
N ILE A 301 0.85 -20.71 12.94
CA ILE A 301 1.19 -22.15 12.99
C ILE A 301 2.58 -22.36 13.57
N SER A 302 3.52 -21.45 13.35
CA SER A 302 4.88 -21.56 13.93
C SER A 302 4.86 -21.54 15.45
N ARG A 303 3.93 -20.83 16.07
CA ARG A 303 3.75 -20.81 17.53
C ARG A 303 3.02 -22.04 18.06
N LEU A 304 2.09 -22.59 17.26
CA LEU A 304 1.26 -23.72 17.67
C LEU A 304 1.96 -25.07 17.44
N LEU A 305 2.61 -25.22 16.30
CA LEU A 305 3.10 -26.49 15.76
C LEU A 305 4.54 -26.40 15.23
N GLY A 306 5.29 -25.33 15.60
CA GLY A 306 6.60 -25.05 15.03
C GLY A 306 7.62 -26.14 15.26
N GLU A 307 7.62 -26.74 16.46
CA GLU A 307 8.50 -27.85 16.83
C GLU A 307 8.16 -29.12 16.02
N GLN A 308 6.88 -29.47 15.95
CA GLN A 308 6.39 -30.66 15.23
C GLN A 308 6.73 -30.63 13.73
N TYR A 309 6.64 -29.46 13.09
CA TYR A 309 6.88 -29.30 11.65
C TYR A 309 8.23 -28.64 11.32
N ASN A 310 9.11 -28.42 12.33
CA ASN A 310 10.39 -27.71 12.17
C ASN A 310 10.25 -26.36 11.42
N ILE A 311 9.24 -25.58 11.80
CA ILE A 311 8.95 -24.30 11.17
C ILE A 311 9.72 -23.20 11.90
N LYS A 312 10.80 -22.71 11.29
CA LYS A 312 11.66 -21.64 11.84
C LYS A 312 11.15 -20.21 11.52
N LYS A 313 9.98 -20.08 10.89
CA LYS A 313 9.43 -18.78 10.48
C LYS A 313 8.72 -18.10 11.64
N ASN A 314 8.86 -16.79 11.77
CA ASN A 314 8.16 -16.00 12.79
C ASN A 314 6.67 -15.82 12.52
N CYS A 315 6.27 -15.87 11.24
CA CYS A 315 4.90 -15.72 10.79
C CYS A 315 4.62 -16.79 9.73
N PHE A 316 3.69 -17.70 10.01
CA PHE A 316 3.26 -18.73 9.08
C PHE A 316 1.82 -19.14 9.39
N SER A 317 0.91 -19.05 8.42
CA SER A 317 -0.50 -19.33 8.63
C SER A 317 -1.19 -19.91 7.40
N VAL A 318 -2.19 -20.76 7.61
CA VAL A 318 -3.19 -21.11 6.60
C VAL A 318 -4.30 -20.08 6.65
N LEU A 319 -4.65 -19.49 5.53
CA LEU A 319 -5.63 -18.42 5.46
C LEU A 319 -7.06 -18.91 5.61
N SER A 320 -7.93 -18.08 6.17
CA SER A 320 -9.38 -18.33 6.23
C SER A 320 -10.07 -17.89 4.93
N ALA A 321 -10.95 -18.73 4.40
CA ALA A 321 -11.80 -18.39 3.26
C ALA A 321 -12.81 -17.27 3.56
N ASN A 322 -13.34 -17.26 4.78
CA ASN A 322 -14.54 -16.50 5.17
C ASN A 322 -14.24 -15.14 5.83
N LEU A 323 -12.98 -14.86 6.12
CA LEU A 323 -12.53 -13.59 6.70
C LEU A 323 -11.70 -12.81 5.71
N PRO A 324 -11.56 -11.48 5.89
CA PRO A 324 -10.49 -10.74 5.22
C PRO A 324 -9.12 -11.31 5.59
N SER A 325 -8.20 -11.37 4.65
CA SER A 325 -6.82 -11.86 4.88
C SER A 325 -6.16 -11.14 6.07
N PRO A 326 -5.31 -11.79 6.85
CA PRO A 326 -4.35 -11.09 7.70
C PRO A 326 -3.49 -10.11 6.87
N THR A 327 -2.75 -9.24 7.56
CA THR A 327 -1.81 -8.34 6.88
C THR A 327 -0.80 -9.14 6.06
N LEU A 328 -0.74 -8.88 4.76
CA LEU A 328 0.24 -9.48 3.86
C LEU A 328 1.65 -9.00 4.22
N THR A 329 2.60 -9.92 4.24
CA THR A 329 4.02 -9.67 4.45
C THR A 329 4.75 -9.60 3.09
N SER A 330 5.96 -9.08 3.08
CA SER A 330 6.83 -9.09 1.89
C SER A 330 7.33 -10.49 1.52
N ASN A 331 7.19 -11.47 2.42
CA ASN A 331 7.58 -12.85 2.18
C ASN A 331 6.35 -13.69 1.79
N PRO A 332 6.22 -14.14 0.52
CA PRO A 332 5.06 -14.90 0.05
C PRO A 332 4.87 -16.24 0.77
N ASP A 333 5.93 -16.78 1.35
CA ASP A 333 5.90 -18.06 2.03
C ASP A 333 5.26 -18.02 3.43
N ASP A 334 4.86 -16.85 3.91
CA ASP A 334 4.24 -16.70 5.24
C ASP A 334 2.77 -17.13 5.24
N HIS A 335 2.16 -17.28 4.05
CA HIS A 335 0.75 -17.58 3.93
C HIS A 335 0.48 -18.73 2.96
N ILE A 336 -0.24 -19.75 3.44
CA ILE A 336 -0.80 -20.82 2.61
C ILE A 336 -2.22 -20.40 2.16
N HIS A 337 -2.54 -20.67 0.90
CA HIS A 337 -3.87 -20.44 0.34
C HIS A 337 -4.96 -21.18 1.14
N TYR A 338 -6.18 -20.62 1.20
CA TYR A 338 -7.26 -21.13 2.06
C TYR A 338 -7.77 -22.53 1.71
N CYS A 339 -7.57 -23.03 0.47
CA CYS A 339 -8.04 -24.34 0.02
C CYS A 339 -7.07 -25.10 -0.91
N GLU A 340 -5.95 -24.49 -1.32
CA GLU A 340 -4.99 -25.12 -2.19
C GLU A 340 -3.63 -25.25 -1.49
N PRO A 341 -2.91 -26.39 -1.62
CA PRO A 341 -1.63 -26.60 -0.93
C PRO A 341 -0.48 -25.85 -1.59
N ARG A 342 -0.59 -24.53 -1.59
CA ARG A 342 0.37 -23.58 -2.15
C ARG A 342 0.34 -22.23 -1.43
N THR A 343 1.38 -21.44 -1.68
CA THR A 343 1.38 -20.03 -1.33
C THR A 343 0.52 -19.22 -2.30
N LEU A 344 0.16 -18.00 -1.92
CA LEU A 344 -0.57 -17.07 -2.79
C LEU A 344 0.30 -16.61 -3.97
N THR A 345 -0.33 -16.29 -5.08
CA THR A 345 0.31 -15.65 -6.23
C THR A 345 0.39 -14.12 -6.06
N VAL A 346 1.21 -13.46 -6.87
CA VAL A 346 1.29 -11.99 -6.90
C VAL A 346 -0.07 -11.36 -7.25
N ARG A 347 -0.84 -11.94 -8.17
CA ARG A 347 -2.18 -11.42 -8.53
C ARG A 347 -3.17 -11.56 -7.37
N GLU A 348 -3.11 -12.65 -6.62
CA GLU A 348 -3.92 -12.81 -5.41
C GLU A 348 -3.54 -11.77 -4.34
N TYR A 349 -2.24 -11.50 -4.13
CA TYR A 349 -1.78 -10.40 -3.29
C TYR A 349 -2.35 -9.05 -3.75
N ALA A 350 -2.29 -8.78 -5.06
CA ALA A 350 -2.81 -7.55 -5.64
C ALA A 350 -4.32 -7.37 -5.38
N ARG A 351 -5.10 -8.45 -5.57
CA ARG A 351 -6.54 -8.47 -5.25
C ARG A 351 -6.83 -8.22 -3.77
N ILE A 352 -6.04 -8.81 -2.88
CA ILE A 352 -6.14 -8.62 -1.43
C ILE A 352 -5.79 -7.18 -1.03
N GLN A 353 -4.88 -6.53 -1.76
CA GLN A 353 -4.55 -5.10 -1.60
C GLN A 353 -5.45 -4.16 -2.43
N SER A 354 -6.51 -4.70 -3.05
CA SER A 354 -7.48 -3.94 -3.87
C SER A 354 -6.94 -3.32 -5.16
N PHE A 355 -5.82 -3.78 -5.69
CA PHE A 355 -5.40 -3.40 -7.04
C PHE A 355 -6.32 -4.04 -8.08
N PRO A 356 -6.77 -3.30 -9.11
CA PRO A 356 -7.54 -3.86 -10.21
C PRO A 356 -6.66 -4.76 -11.09
N ASP A 357 -7.29 -5.67 -11.84
CA ASP A 357 -6.55 -6.67 -12.62
C ASP A 357 -5.79 -6.11 -13.82
N TRP A 358 -6.17 -4.93 -14.28
CA TRP A 358 -5.45 -4.23 -15.33
C TRP A 358 -4.13 -3.62 -14.86
N TYR A 359 -3.92 -3.46 -13.53
CA TYR A 359 -2.69 -2.94 -12.96
C TYR A 359 -1.59 -4.01 -13.03
N GLU A 360 -0.50 -3.73 -13.73
CA GLU A 360 0.59 -4.66 -13.98
C GLU A 360 1.77 -4.38 -13.06
N PHE A 361 2.38 -5.43 -12.51
CA PHE A 361 3.57 -5.32 -11.67
C PHE A 361 4.81 -5.70 -12.47
N LYS A 362 5.87 -4.90 -12.35
CA LYS A 362 7.17 -5.07 -13.04
C LYS A 362 8.22 -5.55 -12.05
N GLY A 363 9.39 -5.93 -12.56
CA GLY A 363 10.48 -6.50 -11.76
C GLY A 363 10.32 -7.99 -11.45
N PRO A 364 11.22 -8.56 -10.63
CA PRO A 364 11.23 -9.98 -10.30
C PRO A 364 10.03 -10.39 -9.43
N TYR A 365 9.61 -11.65 -9.53
CA TYR A 365 8.57 -12.20 -8.65
C TYR A 365 9.06 -12.32 -7.20
N THR A 366 10.25 -12.88 -7.04
CA THR A 366 10.92 -13.11 -5.76
C THR A 366 12.42 -12.89 -5.93
N THR A 367 13.09 -12.53 -4.87
CA THR A 367 14.55 -12.42 -4.80
C THR A 367 15.09 -13.28 -3.67
N GLY A 368 16.34 -13.72 -3.79
CA GLY A 368 17.04 -14.53 -2.80
C GLY A 368 18.43 -13.96 -2.47
N GLY A 369 19.02 -14.43 -1.36
CA GLY A 369 20.37 -14.03 -0.98
C GLY A 369 20.55 -12.53 -0.80
N ASP A 370 21.67 -11.99 -1.26
CA ASP A 370 22.01 -10.55 -1.14
C ASP A 370 21.16 -9.63 -1.99
N LEU A 371 20.55 -10.12 -3.06
CA LEU A 371 19.63 -9.35 -3.90
C LEU A 371 18.39 -8.86 -3.12
N ARG A 372 18.03 -9.50 -2.00
CA ARG A 372 16.94 -9.02 -1.12
C ARG A 372 17.15 -7.63 -0.53
N LYS A 373 18.39 -7.13 -0.56
CA LYS A 373 18.72 -5.79 -0.06
C LYS A 373 18.56 -4.73 -1.14
N ILE A 374 18.54 -5.13 -2.40
CA ILE A 374 18.56 -4.25 -3.59
C ILE A 374 17.20 -4.26 -4.28
N ASP A 375 16.69 -5.47 -4.58
CA ASP A 375 15.45 -5.65 -5.33
C ASP A 375 14.23 -5.51 -4.44
N VAL A 376 13.16 -4.95 -5.01
CA VAL A 376 11.83 -4.93 -4.41
C VAL A 376 10.89 -5.75 -5.28
N PRO A 377 10.84 -7.09 -5.06
CA PRO A 377 10.04 -7.99 -5.88
C PRO A 377 8.55 -7.65 -5.79
N ARG A 378 7.77 -8.10 -6.78
CA ARG A 378 6.33 -7.81 -6.92
C ARG A 378 5.53 -8.05 -5.64
N TYR A 379 5.82 -9.11 -4.88
CA TYR A 379 5.19 -9.37 -3.58
C TYR A 379 5.47 -8.26 -2.57
N THR A 380 6.70 -7.78 -2.50
CA THR A 380 7.11 -6.70 -1.59
C THR A 380 6.49 -5.38 -1.99
N GLN A 381 6.45 -5.07 -3.30
CA GLN A 381 5.79 -3.87 -3.83
C GLN A 381 4.33 -3.81 -3.34
N ILE A 382 3.59 -4.90 -3.54
CA ILE A 382 2.17 -4.98 -3.16
C ILE A 382 2.00 -4.95 -1.63
N ALA A 383 2.80 -5.71 -0.89
CA ALA A 383 2.68 -5.77 0.57
C ALA A 383 2.96 -4.42 1.25
N ASN A 384 3.82 -3.58 0.67
CA ASN A 384 4.15 -2.27 1.19
C ASN A 384 3.14 -1.18 0.77
N ALA A 385 2.35 -1.42 -0.27
CA ALA A 385 1.44 -0.42 -0.82
C ALA A 385 0.32 -0.02 0.15
N ILE A 386 -0.13 1.23 0.03
CA ILE A 386 -1.44 1.66 0.53
C ILE A 386 -2.49 1.11 -0.43
N PRO A 387 -3.55 0.41 0.05
CA PRO A 387 -4.59 -0.14 -0.82
C PRO A 387 -5.28 0.96 -1.65
N PRO A 388 -5.36 0.84 -2.99
CA PRO A 388 -5.99 1.84 -3.84
C PRO A 388 -7.43 2.16 -3.46
N LEU A 389 -8.21 1.17 -3.02
CA LEU A 389 -9.60 1.35 -2.60
C LEU A 389 -9.73 2.25 -1.36
N PHE A 390 -8.78 2.19 -0.42
CA PHE A 390 -8.72 3.09 0.72
C PHE A 390 -8.25 4.50 0.29
N ALA A 391 -7.21 4.57 -0.53
CA ALA A 391 -6.68 5.84 -1.03
C ALA A 391 -7.72 6.61 -1.88
N GLU A 392 -8.55 5.92 -2.66
CA GLU A 392 -9.67 6.52 -3.39
C GLU A 392 -10.68 7.20 -2.45
N GLN A 393 -11.03 6.54 -1.34
CA GLN A 393 -11.94 7.11 -0.33
C GLN A 393 -11.34 8.36 0.34
N VAL A 394 -10.04 8.33 0.62
CA VAL A 394 -9.31 9.50 1.14
C VAL A 394 -9.35 10.65 0.13
N GLY A 395 -9.02 10.40 -1.12
CA GLY A 395 -9.02 11.41 -2.18
C GLY A 395 -10.39 12.04 -2.41
N LEU A 396 -11.46 11.23 -2.44
CA LEU A 396 -12.84 11.73 -2.56
C LEU A 396 -13.27 12.55 -1.35
N THR A 397 -12.90 12.13 -0.14
CA THR A 397 -13.21 12.86 1.10
C THR A 397 -12.50 14.22 1.12
N LEU A 398 -11.22 14.27 0.75
CA LEU A 398 -10.48 15.54 0.67
C LEU A 398 -11.09 16.48 -0.35
N ARG A 399 -11.45 15.99 -1.55
CA ARG A 399 -12.14 16.81 -2.57
C ARG A 399 -13.44 17.42 -2.03
N GLN A 400 -14.27 16.59 -1.36
CA GLN A 400 -15.51 17.05 -0.75
C GLN A 400 -15.27 18.19 0.24
N LEU A 401 -14.27 18.05 1.12
CA LEU A 401 -13.98 19.04 2.16
C LEU A 401 -13.37 20.31 1.58
N ILE A 402 -12.48 20.22 0.60
CA ILE A 402 -11.89 21.39 -0.07
C ILE A 402 -12.97 22.19 -0.80
N ILE A 403 -13.88 21.53 -1.54
CA ILE A 403 -15.00 22.20 -2.23
C ILE A 403 -15.90 22.91 -1.21
N ALA A 404 -16.21 22.23 -0.09
CA ALA A 404 -17.06 22.82 0.96
C ALA A 404 -16.39 24.01 1.68
N ALA A 405 -15.07 24.00 1.85
CA ALA A 405 -14.33 25.11 2.42
C ALA A 405 -14.33 26.33 1.49
N ASN A 406 -14.09 26.14 0.21
CA ASN A 406 -14.08 27.22 -0.78
C ASN A 406 -15.47 27.87 -0.95
N ALA A 407 -16.55 27.08 -0.91
CA ALA A 407 -17.92 27.60 -0.99
C ALA A 407 -18.35 28.45 0.23
N LYS A 408 -17.63 28.39 1.35
CA LYS A 408 -17.88 29.21 2.53
C LYS A 408 -17.06 30.50 2.52
N SER A 409 -16.07 30.59 1.67
CA SER A 409 -15.17 31.75 1.52
C SER A 409 -15.63 32.72 0.42
N GLU A 410 -16.58 32.29 -0.42
CA GLU A 410 -17.32 33.09 -1.40
C GLU A 410 -18.63 33.65 -0.76
#